data_e2c65b24d51174b126699b0fffddfd0d
#
_entry.id   e2c65b24d51174b126699b0fffddfd0d
#
_cell.length_a   1.000
_cell.length_b   1.000
_cell.length_c   1.000
_cell.angle_alpha   90.00
_cell.angle_beta   90.00
_cell.angle_gamma   90.00
#
_symmetry.space_group_name_H-M   'P 1'
#
loop_
_entity.id
_entity.type
_entity.pdbx_description
1 polymer ?
#
loop_
_entity_poly.entity_id
_entity_poly.type
_entity_poly.pdbx_seq_one_letter_code
_entity_poly.pdbx_strand_id
1 'polypeptide(L)'
;MTKNWFKNSGPGTLVAAAFIGPGTVTLCTLAGVNFGFHLLWAMVLSILATIVLQEMASRLGIISQKGLSEVIRAEIKHPIINKLIMLLILSAIVVGNASYEAGNISGGILGLETITGELRITLGNYSLNILSFVVGIIAFILLYIGNYKFLERVLVMLVIIMSISFLITAFLTKPAISDILKGALTPSFPEGSLLTILGLVGTTVVPYNLFLHASLVKEKWNNPKDLKAVRKDTIISIALGGLVSMAIIISASSIGLGEI
;
A
#
# COMPACT_ATOMS: atom_id res chain seq x y z
N MET A 1 -19.31 10.54 -25.52
CA MET A 1 -18.32 11.32 -24.74
C MET A 1 -17.46 10.34 -23.90
N THR A 2 -16.61 9.59 -24.53
CA THR A 2 -15.59 8.76 -23.84
C THR A 2 -14.40 9.64 -23.50
N LYS A 3 -14.55 10.40 -22.43
CA LYS A 3 -13.46 11.20 -21.87
C LYS A 3 -12.42 10.21 -21.34
N ASN A 4 -11.27 10.13 -21.99
CA ASN A 4 -10.12 9.30 -21.66
C ASN A 4 -9.85 9.31 -20.14
N TRP A 5 -10.42 8.37 -19.42
CA TRP A 5 -10.27 8.23 -17.97
C TRP A 5 -8.79 8.02 -17.60
N PHE A 6 -8.06 7.26 -18.41
CA PHE A 6 -6.61 7.06 -18.24
C PHE A 6 -5.76 8.34 -18.43
N LYS A 7 -6.24 9.32 -19.18
CA LYS A 7 -5.55 10.60 -19.37
C LYS A 7 -5.75 11.55 -18.19
N ASN A 8 -6.77 11.28 -17.35
CA ASN A 8 -7.16 12.08 -16.18
C ASN A 8 -6.94 11.36 -14.85
N SER A 9 -6.45 10.11 -14.84
CA SER A 9 -6.06 9.46 -13.58
C SER A 9 -4.93 10.26 -12.95
N GLY A 10 -5.18 10.69 -11.72
CA GLY A 10 -4.26 11.54 -10.97
C GLY A 10 -3.19 10.75 -10.21
N PRO A 11 -2.31 11.44 -9.49
CA PRO A 11 -1.33 10.87 -8.59
C PRO A 11 -1.94 9.94 -7.53
N GLY A 12 -3.21 10.15 -7.16
CA GLY A 12 -3.93 9.26 -6.23
C GLY A 12 -3.94 7.80 -6.67
N THR A 13 -4.07 7.54 -7.97
CA THR A 13 -4.04 6.16 -8.52
C THR A 13 -2.67 5.51 -8.32
N LEU A 14 -1.58 6.26 -8.54
CA LEU A 14 -0.22 5.76 -8.32
C LEU A 14 0.04 5.50 -6.84
N VAL A 15 -0.41 6.40 -5.97
CA VAL A 15 -0.31 6.25 -4.52
C VAL A 15 -1.13 5.04 -4.05
N ALA A 16 -2.34 4.83 -4.56
CA ALA A 16 -3.16 3.65 -4.25
C ALA A 16 -2.48 2.36 -4.70
N ALA A 17 -1.91 2.33 -5.91
CA ALA A 17 -1.15 1.18 -6.40
C ALA A 17 0.11 0.92 -5.55
N ALA A 18 0.74 1.95 -5.02
CA ALA A 18 1.97 1.81 -4.24
C ALA A 18 1.77 1.11 -2.89
N PHE A 19 0.59 1.19 -2.26
CA PHE A 19 0.36 0.46 -1.01
C PHE A 19 -0.26 -0.94 -1.21
N ILE A 20 -0.69 -1.31 -2.43
CA ILE A 20 -1.17 -2.66 -2.75
C ILE A 20 0.01 -3.47 -3.32
N GLY A 21 0.97 -3.78 -2.48
CA GLY A 21 2.14 -4.60 -2.84
C GLY A 21 2.05 -6.03 -2.29
N PRO A 22 3.03 -6.91 -2.60
CA PRO A 22 3.09 -8.26 -2.09
C PRO A 22 3.03 -8.34 -0.56
N GLY A 23 3.65 -7.39 0.16
CA GLY A 23 3.57 -7.30 1.61
C GLY A 23 2.14 -7.07 2.12
N THR A 24 1.38 -6.18 1.48
CA THR A 24 -0.03 -5.95 1.81
C THR A 24 -0.89 -7.18 1.51
N VAL A 25 -0.66 -7.84 0.36
CA VAL A 25 -1.36 -9.07 -0.01
C VAL A 25 -1.12 -10.14 1.05
N THR A 26 0.14 -10.40 1.41
CA THR A 26 0.50 -11.40 2.44
C THR A 26 -0.16 -11.08 3.78
N LEU A 27 -0.10 -9.82 4.22
CA LEU A 27 -0.66 -9.43 5.51
C LEU A 27 -2.19 -9.51 5.55
N CYS A 28 -2.86 -9.08 4.48
CA CYS A 28 -4.31 -9.21 4.34
C CYS A 28 -4.74 -10.69 4.27
N THR A 29 -3.96 -11.53 3.59
CA THR A 29 -4.20 -12.99 3.55
C THR A 29 -4.05 -13.59 4.93
N LEU A 30 -2.97 -13.32 5.65
CA LEU A 30 -2.77 -13.79 7.03
C LEU A 30 -3.89 -13.30 7.97
N ALA A 31 -4.33 -12.05 7.82
CA ALA A 31 -5.44 -11.52 8.59
C ALA A 31 -6.73 -12.31 8.34
N GLY A 32 -7.04 -12.61 7.07
CA GLY A 32 -8.21 -13.38 6.69
C GLY A 32 -8.14 -14.83 7.18
N VAL A 33 -7.03 -15.53 6.94
CA VAL A 33 -6.86 -16.94 7.32
C VAL A 33 -6.89 -17.11 8.85
N ASN A 34 -6.16 -16.29 9.60
CA ASN A 34 -6.01 -16.47 11.03
C ASN A 34 -7.16 -15.91 11.87
N PHE A 35 -7.83 -14.84 11.39
CA PHE A 35 -8.82 -14.11 12.17
C PHE A 35 -10.17 -13.96 11.46
N GLY A 36 -10.35 -14.57 10.29
CA GLY A 36 -11.59 -14.46 9.54
C GLY A 36 -11.95 -12.99 9.23
N PHE A 37 -13.20 -12.62 9.45
CA PHE A 37 -13.70 -11.26 9.23
C PHE A 37 -13.41 -10.31 10.40
N HIS A 38 -12.88 -10.80 11.53
CA HIS A 38 -12.73 -10.02 12.78
C HIS A 38 -11.84 -8.79 12.65
N LEU A 39 -10.93 -8.74 11.67
CA LEU A 39 -10.02 -7.62 11.48
C LEU A 39 -10.41 -6.66 10.35
N LEU A 40 -11.58 -6.85 9.71
CA LEU A 40 -12.07 -5.95 8.66
C LEU A 40 -12.24 -4.51 9.16
N TRP A 41 -12.65 -4.31 10.41
CA TRP A 41 -12.77 -2.97 11.00
C TRP A 41 -11.44 -2.21 11.01
N ALA A 42 -10.35 -2.90 11.29
CA ALA A 42 -9.01 -2.30 11.29
C ALA A 42 -8.62 -1.83 9.89
N MET A 43 -8.96 -2.61 8.86
CA MET A 43 -8.76 -2.20 7.47
C MET A 43 -9.65 -1.01 7.09
N VAL A 44 -10.93 -1.00 7.46
CA VAL A 44 -11.85 0.14 7.23
C VAL A 44 -11.31 1.40 7.89
N LEU A 45 -10.92 1.34 9.17
CA LEU A 45 -10.33 2.46 9.89
C LEU A 45 -9.04 2.96 9.21
N SER A 46 -8.20 2.04 8.77
CA SER A 46 -6.96 2.33 8.08
C SER A 46 -7.19 3.05 6.75
N ILE A 47 -8.18 2.59 5.97
CA ILE A 47 -8.58 3.26 4.71
C ILE A 47 -9.07 4.68 4.98
N LEU A 48 -9.93 4.87 5.98
CA LEU A 48 -10.43 6.19 6.36
C LEU A 48 -9.31 7.13 6.79
N ALA A 49 -8.39 6.64 7.64
CA ALA A 49 -7.21 7.39 8.06
C ALA A 49 -6.32 7.76 6.86
N THR A 50 -6.10 6.82 5.95
CA THR A 50 -5.31 7.05 4.72
C THR A 50 -5.96 8.10 3.83
N ILE A 51 -7.29 8.05 3.62
CA ILE A 51 -8.02 9.07 2.85
C ILE A 51 -7.79 10.45 3.44
N VAL A 52 -7.93 10.60 4.77
CA VAL A 52 -7.74 11.89 5.45
C VAL A 52 -6.30 12.39 5.29
N LEU A 53 -5.32 11.55 5.59
CA LEU A 53 -3.91 11.94 5.56
C LEU A 53 -3.43 12.24 4.13
N GLN A 54 -3.84 11.45 3.16
CA GLN A 54 -3.48 11.65 1.77
C GLN A 54 -4.21 12.87 1.16
N GLU A 55 -5.45 13.17 1.59
CA GLU A 55 -6.13 14.41 1.20
C GLU A 55 -5.40 15.63 1.76
N MET A 56 -4.94 15.58 3.00
CA MET A 56 -4.15 16.65 3.58
C MET A 56 -2.83 16.87 2.84
N ALA A 57 -2.12 15.79 2.48
CA ALA A 57 -0.88 15.85 1.73
C ALA A 57 -1.10 16.40 0.31
N SER A 58 -2.11 15.91 -0.39
CA SER A 58 -2.46 16.35 -1.75
C SER A 58 -2.93 17.81 -1.78
N ARG A 59 -3.74 18.21 -0.81
CA ARG A 59 -4.17 19.60 -0.63
C ARG A 59 -3.00 20.53 -0.38
N LEU A 60 -2.05 20.11 0.47
CA LEU A 60 -0.85 20.88 0.72
C LEU A 60 -0.04 21.01 -0.57
N GLY A 61 0.15 19.94 -1.34
CA GLY A 61 0.88 19.95 -2.60
C GLY A 61 0.30 20.93 -3.62
N ILE A 62 -1.03 20.95 -3.82
CA ILE A 62 -1.65 21.85 -4.80
C ILE A 62 -1.72 23.30 -4.36
N ILE A 63 -1.91 23.56 -3.05
CA ILE A 63 -2.04 24.94 -2.55
C ILE A 63 -0.67 25.61 -2.40
N SER A 64 0.30 24.91 -1.80
CA SER A 64 1.63 25.46 -1.57
C SER A 64 2.56 25.39 -2.78
N GLN A 65 2.24 24.51 -3.75
CA GLN A 65 3.12 24.16 -4.88
C GLN A 65 4.52 23.72 -4.41
N LYS A 66 4.56 23.09 -3.21
CA LYS A 66 5.75 22.54 -2.57
C LYS A 66 5.51 21.12 -2.11
N GLY A 67 6.58 20.34 -2.01
CA GLY A 67 6.52 19.03 -1.37
C GLY A 67 6.33 19.14 0.14
N LEU A 68 5.83 18.08 0.77
CA LEU A 68 5.55 18.08 2.22
C LEU A 68 6.80 18.42 3.05
N SER A 69 7.95 17.85 2.72
CA SER A 69 9.23 18.14 3.40
C SER A 69 9.68 19.59 3.22
N GLU A 70 9.45 20.18 2.04
CA GLU A 70 9.78 21.58 1.75
C GLU A 70 8.95 22.52 2.64
N VAL A 71 7.65 22.23 2.81
CA VAL A 71 6.77 23.04 3.66
C VAL A 71 7.17 22.92 5.13
N ILE A 72 7.38 21.69 5.63
CA ILE A 72 7.80 21.47 7.02
C ILE A 72 9.11 22.21 7.31
N ARG A 73 10.08 22.13 6.37
CA ARG A 73 11.35 22.82 6.51
C ARG A 73 11.22 24.34 6.54
N ALA A 74 10.27 24.89 5.78
CA ALA A 74 10.05 26.34 5.72
C ALA A 74 9.36 26.89 6.98
N GLU A 75 8.46 26.12 7.59
CA GLU A 75 7.69 26.51 8.77
C GLU A 75 8.51 26.48 10.06
N ILE A 76 9.50 25.59 10.14
CA ILE A 76 10.30 25.44 11.37
C ILE A 76 11.48 26.40 11.33
N LYS A 77 11.35 27.51 12.08
CA LYS A 77 12.36 28.58 12.11
C LYS A 77 13.58 28.25 12.98
N HIS A 78 13.42 27.41 14.00
CA HIS A 78 14.52 27.10 14.91
C HIS A 78 15.52 26.12 14.25
N PRO A 79 16.83 26.50 14.09
CA PRO A 79 17.76 25.75 13.24
C PRO A 79 18.03 24.32 13.72
N ILE A 80 18.12 24.11 15.04
CA ILE A 80 18.38 22.78 15.62
C ILE A 80 17.17 21.87 15.45
N ILE A 81 15.96 22.39 15.76
CA ILE A 81 14.70 21.65 15.62
C ILE A 81 14.47 21.29 14.15
N ASN A 82 14.74 22.21 13.23
CA ASN A 82 14.63 21.97 11.79
C ASN A 82 15.54 20.79 11.35
N LYS A 83 16.81 20.80 11.76
CA LYS A 83 17.75 19.71 11.44
C LYS A 83 17.31 18.37 12.04
N LEU A 84 16.84 18.35 13.29
CA LEU A 84 16.34 17.13 13.94
C LEU A 84 15.10 16.57 13.23
N ILE A 85 14.15 17.43 12.86
CA ILE A 85 12.94 16.99 12.15
C ILE A 85 13.28 16.51 10.74
N MET A 86 14.17 17.18 10.02
CA MET A 86 14.62 16.72 8.70
C MET A 86 15.32 15.35 8.80
N LEU A 87 16.16 15.15 9.82
CA LEU A 87 16.81 13.86 10.08
C LEU A 87 15.77 12.77 10.40
N LEU A 88 14.77 13.10 11.23
CA LEU A 88 13.69 12.17 11.57
C LEU A 88 12.86 11.78 10.33
N ILE A 89 12.51 12.76 9.47
CA ILE A 89 11.81 12.51 8.21
C ILE A 89 12.64 11.62 7.30
N LEU A 90 13.93 11.94 7.13
CA LEU A 90 14.83 11.14 6.30
C LEU A 90 14.93 9.69 6.83
N SER A 91 15.14 9.55 8.14
CA SER A 91 15.21 8.23 8.77
C SER A 91 13.91 7.45 8.62
N ALA A 92 12.75 8.09 8.83
CA ALA A 92 11.44 7.46 8.65
C ALA A 92 11.21 7.01 7.20
N ILE A 93 11.62 7.81 6.21
CA ILE A 93 11.50 7.43 4.80
C ILE A 93 12.46 6.29 4.47
N VAL A 94 13.74 6.38 4.84
CA VAL A 94 14.75 5.38 4.48
C VAL A 94 14.47 4.05 5.16
N VAL A 95 14.27 4.05 6.49
CA VAL A 95 13.99 2.83 7.27
C VAL A 95 12.62 2.27 6.89
N GLY A 96 11.61 3.13 6.75
CA GLY A 96 10.27 2.72 6.36
C GLY A 96 10.25 2.06 4.98
N ASN A 97 10.92 2.64 3.98
CA ASN A 97 11.03 2.07 2.64
C ASN A 97 11.80 0.75 2.65
N ALA A 98 12.92 0.68 3.37
CA ALA A 98 13.70 -0.56 3.46
C ALA A 98 12.87 -1.71 4.08
N SER A 99 12.12 -1.42 5.15
CA SER A 99 11.23 -2.40 5.79
C SER A 99 10.07 -2.80 4.87
N TYR A 100 9.49 -1.85 4.17
CA TYR A 100 8.39 -2.10 3.23
C TYR A 100 8.84 -2.95 2.05
N GLU A 101 10.01 -2.65 1.47
CA GLU A 101 10.58 -3.45 0.38
C GLU A 101 11.01 -4.85 0.84
N ALA A 102 11.52 -5.00 2.05
CA ALA A 102 11.77 -6.32 2.62
C ALA A 102 10.49 -7.16 2.70
N GLY A 103 9.36 -6.55 3.12
CA GLY A 103 8.04 -7.17 3.11
C GLY A 103 7.56 -7.53 1.70
N ASN A 104 7.76 -6.65 0.72
CA ASN A 104 7.39 -6.89 -0.68
C ASN A 104 8.20 -8.05 -1.29
N ILE A 105 9.52 -8.07 -1.08
CA ILE A 105 10.40 -9.15 -1.55
C ILE A 105 9.99 -10.47 -0.88
N SER A 106 9.80 -10.48 0.44
CA SER A 106 9.40 -11.69 1.17
C SER A 106 8.04 -12.23 0.69
N GLY A 107 7.05 -11.37 0.51
CA GLY A 107 5.75 -11.76 -0.01
C GLY A 107 5.82 -12.27 -1.45
N GLY A 108 6.64 -11.64 -2.31
CA GLY A 108 6.89 -12.10 -3.68
C GLY A 108 7.56 -13.48 -3.72
N ILE A 109 8.51 -13.72 -2.81
CA ILE A 109 9.20 -15.01 -2.68
C ILE A 109 8.22 -16.11 -2.27
N LEU A 110 7.37 -15.87 -1.27
CA LEU A 110 6.34 -16.84 -0.86
C LEU A 110 5.47 -17.27 -2.06
N GLY A 111 5.09 -16.31 -2.91
CA GLY A 111 4.36 -16.61 -4.14
C GLY A 111 5.18 -17.43 -5.15
N LEU A 112 6.48 -17.15 -5.31
CA LEU A 112 7.35 -17.90 -6.21
C LEU A 112 7.62 -19.31 -5.69
N GLU A 113 7.83 -19.49 -4.40
CA GLU A 113 8.08 -20.79 -3.77
C GLU A 113 6.92 -21.77 -3.96
N THR A 114 5.69 -21.29 -4.11
CA THR A 114 4.54 -22.17 -4.44
C THR A 114 4.66 -22.81 -5.83
N ILE A 115 5.44 -22.20 -6.74
CA ILE A 115 5.62 -22.66 -8.11
C ILE A 115 6.95 -23.41 -8.27
N THR A 116 8.03 -22.87 -7.69
CA THR A 116 9.42 -23.38 -7.90
C THR A 116 9.87 -24.33 -6.79
N GLY A 117 9.15 -24.39 -5.67
CA GLY A 117 9.65 -24.99 -4.44
C GLY A 117 10.66 -24.08 -3.72
N GLU A 118 11.07 -24.50 -2.53
CA GLU A 118 12.05 -23.76 -1.73
C GLU A 118 13.47 -23.94 -2.31
N LEU A 119 14.10 -22.86 -2.70
CA LEU A 119 15.48 -22.82 -3.19
C LEU A 119 16.37 -22.16 -2.14
N ARG A 120 16.90 -22.94 -1.20
CA ARG A 120 17.76 -22.47 -0.12
C ARG A 120 19.16 -23.04 -0.20
N ILE A 121 20.16 -22.20 0.04
CA ILE A 121 21.55 -22.61 0.26
C ILE A 121 21.87 -22.43 1.73
N THR A 122 22.27 -23.50 2.40
CA THR A 122 22.74 -23.47 3.79
C THR A 122 24.27 -23.28 3.80
N LEU A 123 24.71 -22.17 4.38
CA LEU A 123 26.11 -21.84 4.63
C LEU A 123 26.33 -21.82 6.17
N GLY A 124 26.72 -22.96 6.72
CA GLY A 124 26.84 -23.12 8.17
C GLY A 124 25.49 -22.96 8.87
N ASN A 125 25.40 -22.00 9.79
CA ASN A 125 24.16 -21.69 10.55
C ASN A 125 23.21 -20.74 9.80
N TYR A 126 23.56 -20.26 8.63
CA TYR A 126 22.75 -19.32 7.85
C TYR A 126 22.08 -20.02 6.67
N SER A 127 20.78 -19.81 6.53
CA SER A 127 20.01 -20.28 5.37
C SER A 127 19.70 -19.07 4.48
N LEU A 128 20.26 -19.05 3.28
CA LEU A 128 20.04 -17.99 2.29
C LEU A 128 19.05 -18.47 1.23
N ASN A 129 18.03 -17.68 1.00
CA ASN A 129 17.05 -17.95 -0.05
C ASN A 129 17.55 -17.37 -1.37
N ILE A 130 17.79 -18.25 -2.37
CA ILE A 130 18.29 -17.84 -3.69
C ILE A 130 17.32 -16.92 -4.40
N LEU A 131 16.01 -17.16 -4.26
CA LEU A 131 14.97 -16.36 -4.90
C LEU A 131 15.04 -14.89 -4.45
N SER A 132 15.43 -14.63 -3.19
CA SER A 132 15.62 -13.25 -2.68
C SER A 132 16.68 -12.50 -3.46
N PHE A 133 17.81 -13.15 -3.75
CA PHE A 133 18.89 -12.55 -4.54
C PHE A 133 18.47 -12.34 -6.01
N VAL A 134 17.79 -13.33 -6.60
CA VAL A 134 17.32 -13.23 -7.98
C VAL A 134 16.32 -12.08 -8.12
N VAL A 135 15.32 -12.01 -7.27
CA VAL A 135 14.31 -10.93 -7.29
C VAL A 135 14.97 -9.57 -7.03
N GLY A 136 15.87 -9.49 -6.03
CA GLY A 136 16.59 -8.26 -5.71
C GLY A 136 17.48 -7.77 -6.88
N ILE A 137 18.19 -8.66 -7.54
CA ILE A 137 19.03 -8.34 -8.71
C ILE A 137 18.17 -7.87 -9.88
N ILE A 138 17.05 -8.57 -10.17
CA ILE A 138 16.12 -8.17 -11.24
C ILE A 138 15.54 -6.79 -10.96
N ALA A 139 15.09 -6.53 -9.72
CA ALA A 139 14.58 -5.23 -9.32
C ALA A 139 15.65 -4.14 -9.47
N PHE A 140 16.88 -4.39 -9.04
CA PHE A 140 18.00 -3.47 -9.20
C PHE A 140 18.30 -3.16 -10.66
N ILE A 141 18.36 -4.16 -11.53
CA ILE A 141 18.59 -3.98 -12.97
C ILE A 141 17.48 -3.16 -13.61
N LEU A 142 16.21 -3.45 -13.29
CA LEU A 142 15.07 -2.70 -13.81
C LEU A 142 15.11 -1.21 -13.40
N LEU A 143 15.48 -0.92 -12.16
CA LEU A 143 15.65 0.44 -11.66
C LEU A 143 16.86 1.14 -12.32
N TYR A 144 17.97 0.40 -12.54
CA TYR A 144 19.17 0.94 -13.17
C TYR A 144 18.96 1.33 -14.63
N ILE A 145 18.18 0.54 -15.38
CA ILE A 145 17.80 0.83 -16.78
C ILE A 145 16.96 2.13 -16.87
N GLY A 146 16.24 2.51 -15.80
CA GLY A 146 15.66 3.82 -15.64
C GLY A 146 14.47 4.16 -16.56
N ASN A 147 13.85 3.18 -17.21
CA ASN A 147 12.65 3.44 -18.02
C ASN A 147 11.39 3.48 -17.14
N TYR A 148 11.30 4.54 -16.33
CA TYR A 148 10.23 4.74 -15.35
C TYR A 148 8.81 4.57 -15.94
N LYS A 149 8.53 5.13 -17.13
CA LYS A 149 7.20 5.05 -17.76
C LYS A 149 6.80 3.63 -18.17
N PHE A 150 7.77 2.82 -18.59
CA PHE A 150 7.51 1.42 -18.93
C PHE A 150 7.25 0.62 -17.65
N LEU A 151 8.09 0.78 -16.66
CA LEU A 151 7.97 0.12 -15.37
C LEU A 151 6.63 0.43 -14.69
N GLU A 152 6.26 1.72 -14.63
CA GLU A 152 4.97 2.19 -14.09
C GLU A 152 3.77 1.50 -14.77
N ARG A 153 3.77 1.42 -16.12
CA ARG A 153 2.67 0.75 -16.85
C ARG A 153 2.56 -0.72 -16.52
N VAL A 154 3.69 -1.43 -16.48
CA VAL A 154 3.70 -2.86 -16.16
C VAL A 154 3.20 -3.09 -14.74
N LEU A 155 3.69 -2.32 -13.76
CA LEU A 155 3.26 -2.42 -12.37
C LEU A 155 1.76 -2.12 -12.20
N VAL A 156 1.26 -1.05 -12.79
CA VAL A 156 -0.18 -0.71 -12.74
C VAL A 156 -1.02 -1.82 -13.38
N MET A 157 -0.59 -2.40 -14.51
CA MET A 157 -1.29 -3.51 -15.15
C MET A 157 -1.34 -4.75 -14.24
N LEU A 158 -0.23 -5.10 -13.60
CA LEU A 158 -0.17 -6.22 -12.66
C LEU A 158 -1.08 -6.00 -11.45
N VAL A 159 -1.09 -4.79 -10.88
CA VAL A 159 -1.98 -4.43 -9.77
C VAL A 159 -3.45 -4.53 -10.18
N ILE A 160 -3.80 -4.10 -11.40
CA ILE A 160 -5.18 -4.22 -11.91
C ILE A 160 -5.59 -5.68 -12.05
N ILE A 161 -4.74 -6.54 -12.64
CA ILE A 161 -5.03 -7.97 -12.80
C ILE A 161 -5.22 -8.63 -11.44
N MET A 162 -4.31 -8.37 -10.51
CA MET A 162 -4.39 -8.87 -9.13
C MET A 162 -5.67 -8.39 -8.44
N SER A 163 -5.99 -7.10 -8.55
CA SER A 163 -7.18 -6.50 -7.96
C SER A 163 -8.48 -7.16 -8.46
N ILE A 164 -8.57 -7.36 -9.78
CA ILE A 164 -9.71 -8.03 -10.40
C ILE A 164 -9.80 -9.47 -9.91
N SER A 165 -8.69 -10.20 -9.84
CA SER A 165 -8.65 -11.58 -9.35
C SER A 165 -9.19 -11.70 -7.92
N PHE A 166 -8.72 -10.84 -6.99
CA PHE A 166 -9.20 -10.87 -5.62
C PHE A 166 -10.67 -10.44 -5.48
N LEU A 167 -11.12 -9.46 -6.25
CA LEU A 167 -12.54 -9.06 -6.26
C LEU A 167 -13.45 -10.20 -6.78
N ILE A 168 -13.03 -10.90 -7.82
CA ILE A 168 -13.76 -12.06 -8.35
C ILE A 168 -13.78 -13.18 -7.30
N THR A 169 -12.63 -13.48 -6.68
CA THR A 169 -12.53 -14.51 -5.65
C THR A 169 -13.44 -14.18 -4.46
N ALA A 170 -13.38 -12.95 -3.95
CA ALA A 170 -14.25 -12.51 -2.86
C ALA A 170 -15.75 -12.62 -3.19
N PHE A 171 -16.12 -12.43 -4.45
CA PHE A 171 -17.50 -12.61 -4.90
C PHE A 171 -17.87 -14.11 -5.03
N LEU A 172 -16.96 -14.94 -5.56
CA LEU A 172 -17.21 -16.37 -5.77
C LEU A 172 -17.29 -17.16 -4.47
N THR A 173 -16.60 -16.73 -3.42
CA THR A 173 -16.65 -17.37 -2.10
C THR A 173 -18.00 -17.18 -1.38
N LYS A 174 -18.87 -16.30 -1.89
CA LYS A 174 -20.23 -16.04 -1.39
C LYS A 174 -20.31 -15.89 0.14
N PRO A 175 -19.46 -15.08 0.77
CA PRO A 175 -19.49 -14.89 2.21
C PRO A 175 -20.81 -14.27 2.65
N ALA A 176 -21.27 -14.57 3.86
CA ALA A 176 -22.46 -13.93 4.40
C ALA A 176 -22.20 -12.42 4.59
N ILE A 177 -23.01 -11.60 3.96
CA ILE A 177 -22.88 -10.11 4.02
C ILE A 177 -23.00 -9.63 5.46
N SER A 178 -23.82 -10.30 6.28
CA SER A 178 -23.95 -10.02 7.73
C SER A 178 -22.62 -10.11 8.45
N ASP A 179 -21.79 -11.11 8.14
CA ASP A 179 -20.51 -11.34 8.80
C ASP A 179 -19.45 -10.33 8.36
N ILE A 180 -19.46 -9.97 7.07
CA ILE A 180 -18.63 -8.88 6.55
C ILE A 180 -18.97 -7.55 7.25
N LEU A 181 -20.27 -7.21 7.32
CA LEU A 181 -20.70 -5.97 7.96
C LEU A 181 -20.38 -5.95 9.45
N LYS A 182 -20.62 -7.08 10.14
CA LYS A 182 -20.25 -7.22 11.55
C LYS A 182 -18.75 -7.05 11.76
N GLY A 183 -17.92 -7.73 10.97
CA GLY A 183 -16.47 -7.62 11.05
C GLY A 183 -15.94 -6.23 10.69
N ALA A 184 -16.58 -5.52 9.75
CA ALA A 184 -16.18 -4.19 9.33
C ALA A 184 -16.58 -3.07 10.30
N LEU A 185 -17.70 -3.24 11.02
CA LEU A 185 -18.28 -2.20 11.89
C LEU A 185 -18.07 -2.44 13.38
N THR A 186 -17.73 -3.66 13.79
CA THR A 186 -17.54 -4.01 15.20
C THR A 186 -16.07 -4.28 15.50
N PRO A 187 -15.37 -3.34 16.17
CA PRO A 187 -14.00 -3.57 16.58
C PRO A 187 -13.89 -4.80 17.50
N SER A 188 -12.99 -5.71 17.18
CA SER A 188 -12.67 -6.89 17.97
C SER A 188 -11.15 -7.10 18.00
N PHE A 189 -10.66 -7.66 19.11
CA PHE A 189 -9.24 -7.89 19.36
C PHE A 189 -9.02 -9.37 19.73
N PRO A 190 -9.11 -10.30 18.77
CA PRO A 190 -8.79 -11.69 19.02
C PRO A 190 -7.38 -11.84 19.60
N GLU A 191 -7.17 -12.88 20.39
CA GLU A 191 -5.85 -13.16 20.98
C GLU A 191 -4.80 -13.30 19.85
N GLY A 192 -3.63 -12.65 20.04
CA GLY A 192 -2.56 -12.63 19.04
C GLY A 192 -2.76 -11.69 17.85
N SER A 193 -3.92 -11.01 17.71
CA SER A 193 -4.22 -10.16 16.55
C SER A 193 -3.49 -8.82 16.51
N LEU A 194 -2.90 -8.35 17.62
CA LEU A 194 -2.35 -7.01 17.73
C LEU A 194 -1.30 -6.69 16.65
N LEU A 195 -0.35 -7.58 16.41
CA LEU A 195 0.69 -7.38 15.38
C LEU A 195 0.08 -7.33 13.99
N THR A 196 -0.93 -8.14 13.71
CA THR A 196 -1.64 -8.13 12.42
C THR A 196 -2.42 -6.82 12.24
N ILE A 197 -3.11 -6.33 13.28
CA ILE A 197 -3.79 -5.03 13.26
C ILE A 197 -2.81 -3.90 12.97
N LEU A 198 -1.70 -3.84 13.72
CA LEU A 198 -0.64 -2.85 13.49
C LEU A 198 -0.06 -2.94 12.07
N GLY A 199 0.12 -4.16 11.59
CA GLY A 199 0.55 -4.41 10.23
C GLY A 199 -0.45 -3.91 9.18
N LEU A 200 -1.75 -4.20 9.31
CA LEU A 200 -2.80 -3.73 8.41
C LEU A 200 -2.82 -2.19 8.34
N VAL A 201 -2.68 -1.51 9.47
CA VAL A 201 -2.56 -0.05 9.52
C VAL A 201 -1.26 0.40 8.84
N GLY A 202 -0.14 -0.21 9.19
CA GLY A 202 1.19 0.16 8.68
C GLY A 202 1.37 -0.03 7.18
N THR A 203 0.75 -1.06 6.59
CA THR A 203 0.81 -1.28 5.14
C THR A 203 -0.07 -0.33 4.32
N THR A 204 -1.04 0.31 4.94
CA THR A 204 -1.98 1.24 4.28
C THR A 204 -1.58 2.69 4.51
N VAL A 205 -1.30 3.06 5.78
CA VAL A 205 -0.83 4.40 6.17
C VAL A 205 0.69 4.45 6.07
N VAL A 206 1.21 4.52 4.85
CA VAL A 206 2.66 4.50 4.62
C VAL A 206 3.21 5.92 4.58
N PRO A 207 4.15 6.30 5.47
CA PRO A 207 4.63 7.68 5.58
C PRO A 207 5.21 8.23 4.28
N TYR A 208 6.03 7.48 3.54
CA TYR A 208 6.63 7.97 2.29
C TYR A 208 5.60 8.34 1.24
N ASN A 209 4.44 7.66 1.22
CA ASN A 209 3.35 7.97 0.29
C ASN A 209 2.77 9.38 0.49
N LEU A 210 2.81 9.93 1.71
CA LEU A 210 2.40 11.32 1.97
C LEU A 210 3.33 12.31 1.28
N PHE A 211 4.64 12.08 1.39
CA PHE A 211 5.65 12.92 0.73
C PHE A 211 5.60 12.80 -0.78
N LEU A 212 5.46 11.57 -1.29
CA LEU A 212 5.31 11.28 -2.70
C LEU A 212 4.06 11.96 -3.28
N HIS A 213 2.92 11.80 -2.62
CA HIS A 213 1.64 12.35 -3.10
C HIS A 213 1.67 13.88 -3.22
N ALA A 214 2.15 14.58 -2.19
CA ALA A 214 2.29 16.04 -2.24
C ALA A 214 3.17 16.48 -3.42
N SER A 215 4.26 15.75 -3.68
CA SER A 215 5.18 16.05 -4.80
C SER A 215 4.56 15.77 -6.16
N LEU A 216 3.88 14.64 -6.33
CA LEU A 216 3.23 14.28 -7.59
C LEU A 216 2.06 15.22 -7.93
N VAL A 217 1.32 15.67 -6.91
CA VAL A 217 0.22 16.61 -7.09
C VAL A 217 0.71 17.94 -7.63
N LYS A 218 1.80 18.50 -7.06
CA LYS A 218 2.38 19.77 -7.57
C LYS A 218 2.92 19.65 -9.01
N GLU A 219 3.39 18.47 -9.41
CA GLU A 219 3.87 18.24 -10.77
C GLU A 219 2.73 18.17 -11.79
N LYS A 220 1.60 17.62 -11.41
CA LYS A 220 0.46 17.40 -12.31
C LYS A 220 -0.48 18.59 -12.38
N TRP A 221 -0.76 19.22 -11.26
CA TRP A 221 -1.71 20.33 -11.14
C TRP A 221 -1.01 21.61 -10.65
N ASN A 222 -1.00 22.60 -11.55
CA ASN A 222 -0.35 23.88 -11.27
C ASN A 222 -1.32 24.97 -10.79
N ASN A 223 -2.63 24.64 -10.67
CA ASN A 223 -3.64 25.63 -10.31
C ASN A 223 -4.43 25.21 -9.08
N PRO A 224 -4.47 26.01 -8.01
CA PRO A 224 -5.28 25.77 -6.83
C PRO A 224 -6.79 25.57 -7.10
N LYS A 225 -7.30 26.05 -8.26
CA LYS A 225 -8.70 25.82 -8.67
C LYS A 225 -9.02 24.34 -8.92
N ASP A 226 -8.00 23.53 -9.19
CA ASP A 226 -8.14 22.09 -9.42
C ASP A 226 -8.27 21.28 -8.12
N LEU A 227 -8.29 21.94 -6.95
CA LEU A 227 -8.39 21.28 -5.63
C LEU A 227 -9.54 20.26 -5.56
N LYS A 228 -10.69 20.56 -6.17
CA LYS A 228 -11.83 19.61 -6.18
C LYS A 228 -11.51 18.34 -6.96
N ALA A 229 -10.78 18.46 -8.07
CA ALA A 229 -10.35 17.32 -8.88
C ALA A 229 -9.31 16.48 -8.13
N VAL A 230 -8.34 17.12 -7.47
CA VAL A 230 -7.32 16.49 -6.64
C VAL A 230 -7.95 15.69 -5.49
N ARG A 231 -8.88 16.29 -4.74
CA ARG A 231 -9.60 15.59 -3.67
C ARG A 231 -10.37 14.38 -4.18
N LYS A 232 -11.09 14.54 -5.27
CA LYS A 232 -11.85 13.44 -5.88
C LYS A 232 -10.94 12.31 -6.33
N ASP A 233 -9.83 12.62 -6.98
CA ASP A 233 -8.81 11.65 -7.40
C ASP A 233 -8.25 10.89 -6.18
N THR A 234 -7.84 11.60 -5.14
CA THR A 234 -7.32 11.02 -3.90
C THR A 234 -8.32 10.09 -3.23
N ILE A 235 -9.54 10.57 -2.96
CA ILE A 235 -10.54 9.80 -2.22
C ILE A 235 -10.93 8.54 -2.99
N ILE A 236 -11.22 8.67 -4.30
CA ILE A 236 -11.65 7.53 -5.12
C ILE A 236 -10.54 6.50 -5.24
N SER A 237 -9.31 6.94 -5.51
CA SER A 237 -8.18 6.03 -5.70
C SER A 237 -7.87 5.24 -4.42
N ILE A 238 -7.86 5.89 -3.26
CA ILE A 238 -7.59 5.22 -2.00
C ILE A 238 -8.75 4.32 -1.57
N ALA A 239 -10.00 4.74 -1.79
CA ALA A 239 -11.16 3.89 -1.52
C ALA A 239 -11.14 2.61 -2.39
N LEU A 240 -10.80 2.73 -3.68
CA LEU A 240 -10.66 1.57 -4.57
C LEU A 240 -9.54 0.65 -4.12
N GLY A 241 -8.36 1.19 -3.77
CA GLY A 241 -7.26 0.40 -3.24
C GLY A 241 -7.62 -0.32 -1.93
N GLY A 242 -8.32 0.39 -1.05
CA GLY A 242 -8.82 -0.18 0.19
C GLY A 242 -9.84 -1.30 -0.01
N LEU A 243 -10.74 -1.15 -1.00
CA LEU A 243 -11.68 -2.22 -1.38
C LEU A 243 -10.96 -3.48 -1.84
N VAL A 244 -9.85 -3.35 -2.57
CA VAL A 244 -9.03 -4.50 -2.96
C VAL A 244 -8.41 -5.17 -1.73
N SER A 245 -7.86 -4.41 -0.80
CA SER A 245 -7.32 -4.95 0.46
C SER A 245 -8.38 -5.67 1.28
N MET A 246 -9.59 -5.13 1.36
CA MET A 246 -10.72 -5.81 1.99
C MET A 246 -11.11 -7.10 1.24
N ALA A 247 -11.11 -7.09 -0.09
CA ALA A 247 -11.41 -8.28 -0.90
C ALA A 247 -10.38 -9.39 -0.66
N ILE A 248 -9.11 -9.07 -0.45
CA ILE A 248 -8.07 -10.03 -0.10
C ILE A 248 -8.39 -10.69 1.26
N ILE A 249 -8.71 -9.89 2.28
CA ILE A 249 -9.09 -10.42 3.60
C ILE A 249 -10.32 -11.33 3.48
N ILE A 250 -11.36 -10.89 2.76
CA ILE A 250 -12.61 -11.64 2.58
C ILE A 250 -12.35 -12.96 1.86
N SER A 251 -11.58 -12.95 0.78
CA SER A 251 -11.22 -14.16 0.03
C SER A 251 -10.47 -15.16 0.91
N ALA A 252 -9.50 -14.67 1.68
CA ALA A 252 -8.68 -15.51 2.55
C ALA A 252 -9.46 -16.06 3.74
N SER A 253 -10.39 -15.28 4.32
CA SER A 253 -11.28 -15.73 5.39
C SER A 253 -12.14 -16.91 5.00
N SER A 254 -12.59 -16.94 3.75
CA SER A 254 -13.46 -18.00 3.25
C SER A 254 -12.73 -19.33 3.04
N ILE A 255 -11.41 -19.30 2.85
CA ILE A 255 -10.57 -20.49 2.75
C ILE A 255 -10.32 -21.09 4.13
N GLY A 256 -9.97 -20.24 5.12
CA GLY A 256 -9.69 -20.68 6.49
C GLY A 256 -10.89 -21.26 7.23
N LEU A 257 -12.11 -20.89 6.86
CA LEU A 257 -13.35 -21.44 7.44
C LEU A 257 -13.77 -22.81 6.84
N GLY A 258 -13.12 -23.25 5.76
CA GLY A 258 -13.39 -24.53 5.10
C GLY A 258 -12.59 -25.71 5.65
N GLU A 259 -11.60 -25.46 6.53
CA GLU A 259 -10.72 -26.47 7.11
C GLU A 259 -10.96 -26.72 8.62
N ILE A 260 -12.03 -26.16 9.19
CA ILE A 260 -12.52 -26.42 10.55
C ILE A 260 -13.87 -27.13 10.41
#